data_ae6ccb7556e690f9900bdbb6036126ac
#
_entry.id   ae6ccb7556e690f9900bdbb6036126ac
#
_cell.length_a   1.000
_cell.length_b   1.000
_cell.length_c   1.000
_cell.angle_alpha   90.00
_cell.angle_beta   90.00
_cell.angle_gamma   90.00
#
_symmetry.space_group_name_H-M   'P 1'
#
loop_
_entity.id
_entity.type
_entity.pdbx_description
1 polymer ?
#
loop_
_entity_poly.entity_id
_entity_poly.type
_entity_poly.pdbx_seq_one_letter_code
_entity_poly.pdbx_strand_id
1 'polypeptide(L)'
;MNVSEIHAREDKRLEVRKLIYKEIYEQATRKVRRAVDIGNHYATFEIPSFIMGMPSFDRGKALTYIVRQFENGGFNAQHVNGWEIMISWGRGGGGVKKSENTVERGPPP
;
A
#
# COMPACT_ATOMS: atom_id res chain seq x y z
N MET A 1 30.83 -1.59 22.88
CA MET A 1 30.04 -1.32 21.66
C MET A 1 30.86 -0.51 20.69
N ASN A 2 30.79 -0.86 19.42
CA ASN A 2 31.52 -0.12 18.39
C ASN A 2 30.56 0.23 17.24
N VAL A 3 31.07 1.01 16.29
CA VAL A 3 30.24 1.51 15.19
C VAL A 3 29.69 0.37 14.34
N SER A 4 30.46 -0.69 14.15
CA SER A 4 30.00 -1.84 13.37
C SER A 4 28.77 -2.49 13.99
N GLU A 5 28.74 -2.59 15.31
CA GLU A 5 27.57 -3.14 15.99
C GLU A 5 26.33 -2.27 15.79
N ILE A 6 26.52 -0.95 15.82
CA ILE A 6 25.43 -0.01 15.60
C ILE A 6 24.87 -0.17 14.19
N HIS A 7 25.77 -0.24 13.20
CA HIS A 7 25.36 -0.40 11.81
C HIS A 7 24.61 -1.71 11.59
N ALA A 8 25.09 -2.79 12.21
CA ALA A 8 24.44 -4.09 12.09
C ALA A 8 23.02 -4.05 12.65
N ARG A 9 22.82 -3.37 13.77
CA ARG A 9 21.50 -3.25 14.37
C ARG A 9 20.56 -2.39 13.52
N GLU A 10 21.10 -1.32 12.95
CA GLU A 10 20.33 -0.45 12.06
C GLU A 10 19.91 -1.20 10.81
N ASP A 11 20.84 -1.97 10.21
CA ASP A 11 20.55 -2.75 9.02
C ASP A 11 19.45 -3.77 9.30
N LYS A 12 19.54 -4.44 10.44
CA LYS A 12 18.54 -5.44 10.82
C LYS A 12 17.17 -4.80 11.00
N ARG A 13 17.14 -3.62 11.59
CA ARG A 13 15.87 -2.91 11.78
C ARG A 13 15.23 -2.54 10.45
N LEU A 14 16.03 -2.11 9.48
CA LEU A 14 15.54 -1.79 8.14
C LEU A 14 14.99 -3.02 7.44
N GLU A 15 15.67 -4.17 7.60
CA GLU A 15 15.20 -5.41 7.00
C GLU A 15 13.84 -5.83 7.57
N VAL A 16 13.69 -5.71 8.88
CA VAL A 16 12.43 -6.04 9.53
C VAL A 16 11.32 -5.13 9.03
N ARG A 17 11.61 -3.84 8.89
CA ARG A 17 10.62 -2.89 8.37
C ARG A 17 10.17 -3.27 6.98
N LYS A 18 11.11 -3.67 6.12
CA LYS A 18 10.75 -4.10 4.76
C LYS A 18 9.85 -5.32 4.77
N LEU A 19 10.11 -6.26 5.66
CA LEU A 19 9.27 -7.46 5.78
C LEU A 19 7.85 -7.09 6.23
N ILE A 20 7.74 -6.16 7.17
CA ILE A 20 6.44 -5.71 7.66
C ILE A 20 5.65 -5.05 6.53
N TYR A 21 6.28 -4.13 5.81
CA TYR A 21 5.61 -3.43 4.72
C TYR A 21 5.22 -4.39 3.60
N LYS A 22 6.09 -5.36 3.31
CA LYS A 22 5.77 -6.37 2.30
C LYS A 22 4.56 -7.18 2.70
N GLU A 23 4.47 -7.58 3.96
CA GLU A 23 3.34 -8.36 4.43
C GLU A 23 2.05 -7.56 4.32
N ILE A 24 2.07 -6.29 4.71
CA ILE A 24 0.89 -5.44 4.61
C ILE A 24 0.48 -5.28 3.14
N TYR A 25 1.45 -5.06 2.27
CA TYR A 25 1.18 -4.91 0.84
C TYR A 25 0.56 -6.19 0.27
N GLU A 26 1.05 -7.35 0.70
CA GLU A 26 0.49 -8.62 0.23
C GLU A 26 -0.94 -8.82 0.71
N GLN A 27 -1.23 -8.41 1.94
CA GLN A 27 -2.61 -8.46 2.43
C GLN A 27 -3.52 -7.55 1.60
N ALA A 28 -3.06 -6.35 1.30
CA ALA A 28 -3.83 -5.41 0.49
C ALA A 28 -4.03 -5.95 -0.92
N THR A 29 -2.98 -6.53 -1.50
CA THR A 29 -3.05 -7.09 -2.84
C THR A 29 -4.06 -8.24 -2.92
N ARG A 30 -4.09 -9.09 -1.91
CA ARG A 30 -5.06 -10.17 -1.88
C ARG A 30 -6.50 -9.62 -1.86
N LYS A 31 -6.70 -8.54 -1.14
CA LYS A 31 -8.03 -7.93 -1.08
C LYS A 31 -8.42 -7.32 -2.41
N VAL A 32 -7.47 -6.68 -3.09
CA VAL A 32 -7.71 -6.13 -4.43
C VAL A 32 -8.06 -7.26 -5.40
N ARG A 33 -7.30 -8.34 -5.38
CA ARG A 33 -7.57 -9.47 -6.29
C ARG A 33 -8.94 -10.05 -6.07
N ARG A 34 -9.35 -10.18 -4.81
CA ARG A 34 -10.69 -10.70 -4.51
C ARG A 34 -11.76 -9.77 -5.05
N ALA A 35 -11.56 -8.46 -4.93
CA ALA A 35 -12.52 -7.49 -5.45
C ALA A 35 -12.61 -7.59 -6.97
N VAL A 36 -11.48 -7.75 -7.64
CA VAL A 36 -11.46 -7.93 -9.10
C VAL A 36 -12.22 -9.19 -9.48
N ASP A 37 -12.00 -10.27 -8.77
CA ASP A 37 -12.63 -11.55 -9.08
C ASP A 37 -14.15 -11.51 -8.99
N ILE A 38 -14.68 -10.70 -8.09
CA ILE A 38 -16.13 -10.58 -7.94
C ILE A 38 -16.72 -9.41 -8.75
N GLY A 39 -15.90 -8.78 -9.59
CA GLY A 39 -16.38 -7.77 -10.52
C GLY A 39 -16.41 -6.35 -10.00
N ASN A 40 -15.82 -6.08 -8.86
CA ASN A 40 -15.76 -4.72 -8.34
C ASN A 40 -14.65 -3.93 -9.02
N HIS A 41 -14.75 -2.61 -8.95
CA HIS A 41 -13.76 -1.71 -9.53
C HIS A 41 -12.96 -0.98 -8.45
N TYR A 42 -13.14 -1.37 -7.20
CA TYR A 42 -12.43 -0.77 -6.09
C TYR A 42 -12.37 -1.76 -4.93
N ALA A 43 -11.48 -1.49 -4.00
CA ALA A 43 -11.39 -2.24 -2.76
C ALA A 43 -11.00 -1.28 -1.65
N THR A 44 -11.43 -1.55 -0.44
CA THR A 44 -10.97 -0.81 0.72
C THR A 44 -10.08 -1.73 1.56
N PHE A 45 -9.10 -1.15 2.21
CA PHE A 45 -8.17 -1.93 3.02
C PHE A 45 -7.78 -1.10 4.23
N GLU A 46 -7.85 -1.72 5.39
CA GLU A 46 -7.43 -1.05 6.62
C GLU A 46 -6.01 -1.48 6.97
N ILE A 47 -5.14 -0.52 7.21
CA ILE A 47 -3.77 -0.81 7.63
C ILE A 47 -3.84 -1.44 9.03
N PRO A 48 -3.29 -2.64 9.21
CA PRO A 48 -3.38 -3.29 10.51
C PRO A 48 -2.59 -2.54 11.58
N SER A 49 -3.03 -2.66 12.81
CA SER A 49 -2.33 -2.04 13.93
C SER A 49 -1.14 -2.88 14.37
N PHE A 50 -1.16 -4.16 14.05
CA PHE A 50 -0.05 -5.06 14.35
C PHE A 50 -0.12 -6.25 13.41
N ILE A 51 1.00 -6.97 13.30
CA ILE A 51 1.09 -8.20 12.52
C ILE A 51 1.65 -9.26 13.45
N MET A 52 0.92 -10.37 13.57
CA MET A 52 1.32 -11.45 14.47
C MET A 52 2.71 -11.95 14.09
N GLY A 53 3.56 -12.07 15.10
CA GLY A 53 4.91 -12.54 14.88
C GLY A 53 5.91 -11.46 14.48
N MET A 54 5.48 -10.23 14.37
CA MET A 54 6.35 -9.13 13.98
C MET A 54 6.36 -8.04 15.04
N PRO A 55 7.46 -7.27 15.15
CA PRO A 55 7.52 -6.17 16.10
C PRO A 55 6.58 -5.04 15.68
N SER A 56 6.36 -4.12 16.61
CA SER A 56 5.52 -2.97 16.33
C SER A 56 6.13 -2.10 15.23
N PHE A 57 5.28 -1.35 14.57
CA PHE A 57 5.71 -0.51 13.44
C PHE A 57 4.89 0.78 13.41
N ASP A 58 5.38 1.74 12.64
CA ASP A 58 4.71 3.03 12.48
C ASP A 58 3.58 2.86 11.46
N ARG A 59 2.35 2.90 11.95
CA ARG A 59 1.17 2.65 11.13
C ARG A 59 0.99 3.72 10.07
N GLY A 60 1.31 4.97 10.42
CA GLY A 60 1.20 6.07 9.46
C GLY A 60 2.18 5.95 8.32
N LYS A 61 3.40 5.53 8.61
CA LYS A 61 4.39 5.32 7.56
C LYS A 61 4.01 4.15 6.68
N ALA A 62 3.45 3.10 7.28
CA ALA A 62 2.98 1.95 6.52
C ALA A 62 1.87 2.38 5.57
N LEU A 63 0.92 3.19 6.03
CA LEU A 63 -0.16 3.68 5.20
C LEU A 63 0.38 4.45 4.00
N THR A 64 1.31 5.37 4.24
CA THR A 64 1.92 6.16 3.17
C THR A 64 2.63 5.25 2.16
N TYR A 65 3.35 4.25 2.65
CA TYR A 65 4.05 3.32 1.79
C TYR A 65 3.07 2.55 0.89
N ILE A 66 1.99 2.03 1.46
CA ILE A 66 1.03 1.23 0.70
C ILE A 66 0.33 2.08 -0.36
N VAL A 67 -0.09 3.30 0.00
CA VAL A 67 -0.71 4.21 -0.97
C VAL A 67 0.24 4.44 -2.13
N ARG A 68 1.50 4.73 -1.83
CA ARG A 68 2.49 5.03 -2.86
C ARG A 68 2.74 3.82 -3.75
N GLN A 69 2.79 2.62 -3.18
CA GLN A 69 3.02 1.42 -3.96
C GLN A 69 1.90 1.17 -4.96
N PHE A 70 0.65 1.35 -4.53
CA PHE A 70 -0.47 1.18 -5.45
C PHE A 70 -0.50 2.28 -6.51
N GLU A 71 -0.20 3.50 -6.13
CA GLU A 71 -0.12 4.58 -7.11
C GLU A 71 0.94 4.31 -8.16
N ASN A 72 2.09 3.80 -7.74
CA ASN A 72 3.16 3.46 -8.66
C ASN A 72 2.74 2.37 -9.65
N GLY A 73 1.83 1.51 -9.24
CA GLY A 73 1.31 0.47 -10.10
C GLY A 73 0.15 0.90 -10.98
N GLY A 74 -0.20 2.18 -10.94
CA GLY A 74 -1.26 2.70 -11.80
C GLY A 74 -2.63 2.75 -11.15
N PHE A 75 -2.73 2.38 -9.88
CA PHE A 75 -3.99 2.44 -9.16
C PHE A 75 -4.24 3.83 -8.61
N ASN A 76 -5.49 4.13 -8.36
CA ASN A 76 -5.86 5.33 -7.63
C ASN A 76 -6.03 4.91 -6.17
N ALA A 77 -5.20 5.41 -5.30
CA ALA A 77 -5.22 5.04 -3.89
C ALA A 77 -5.34 6.28 -3.03
N GLN A 78 -6.30 6.27 -2.10
CA GLN A 78 -6.58 7.42 -1.25
C GLN A 78 -6.81 6.98 0.18
N HIS A 79 -6.30 7.77 1.10
CA HIS A 79 -6.65 7.65 2.51
C HIS A 79 -8.07 8.17 2.68
N VAL A 80 -8.95 7.35 3.24
CA VAL A 80 -10.37 7.71 3.35
C VAL A 80 -10.72 8.15 4.74
N ASN A 81 -10.42 7.31 5.72
CA ASN A 81 -10.85 7.58 7.08
C ASN A 81 -10.04 6.71 8.03
N GLY A 82 -9.60 7.29 9.14
CA GLY A 82 -8.81 6.54 10.11
C GLY A 82 -7.59 5.89 9.44
N TRP A 83 -7.56 4.58 9.46
CA TRP A 83 -6.46 3.82 8.86
C TRP A 83 -6.88 3.10 7.59
N GLU A 84 -8.00 3.52 7.01
CA GLU A 84 -8.54 2.88 5.83
C GLU A 84 -8.13 3.62 4.57
N ILE A 85 -7.79 2.86 3.53
CA ILE A 85 -7.49 3.43 2.21
C ILE A 85 -8.44 2.79 1.20
N MET A 86 -8.74 3.55 0.15
CA MET A 86 -9.54 3.04 -0.96
C MET A 86 -8.65 2.96 -2.18
N ILE A 87 -8.65 1.80 -2.81
CA ILE A 87 -7.84 1.51 -3.99
C ILE A 87 -8.80 1.24 -5.13
N SER A 88 -8.67 1.99 -6.22
CA SER A 88 -9.56 1.81 -7.35
C SER A 88 -8.77 1.70 -8.65
N TRP A 89 -9.39 1.06 -9.64
CA TRP A 89 -8.73 0.79 -10.92
C TRP A 89 -9.70 0.83 -12.09
N GLY A 90 -10.87 1.37 -11.87
CA GLY A 90 -11.90 1.38 -12.91
C GLY A 90 -11.51 2.18 -14.12
N ARG A 91 -12.06 1.79 -15.25
CA ARG A 91 -11.86 2.52 -16.47
C ARG A 91 -13.06 3.35 -16.79
N GLY A 92 -12.80 4.45 -17.35
CA GLY A 92 -13.90 5.27 -17.78
C GLY A 92 -14.79 5.71 -16.69
N GLY A 93 -14.89 5.37 -15.91
CA GLY A 93 -15.64 5.75 -15.03
C GLY A 93 -15.22 6.56 -14.13
N GLY A 94 -15.06 6.63 -14.07
CA GLY A 94 -14.99 7.13 -13.23
C GLY A 94 -14.28 7.74 -12.55
N GLY A 95 -14.07 8.13 -12.72
CA GLY A 95 -13.55 8.47 -12.14
C GLY A 95 -12.77 8.98 -11.97
N VAL A 96 -12.58 9.29 -12.42
CA VAL A 96 -11.82 9.54 -12.17
C VAL A 96 -10.87 9.86 -12.37
N LYS A 97 -10.73 10.40 -12.97
CA LYS A 97 -9.79 10.78 -13.12
C LYS A 97 -8.83 11.11 -13.15
N LYS A 98 -8.53 11.61 -13.43
CA LYS A 98 -7.56 11.86 -13.40
C LYS A 98 -6.86 11.76 -13.82
N SER A 99 -7.24 12.03 -14.26
CA SER A 99 -6.48 11.92 -14.47
C SER A 99 -5.84 11.62 -14.99
N GLU A 100 -6.21 11.97 -15.45
CA GLU A 100 -5.64 11.79 -15.68
C GLU A 100 -5.02 11.28 -15.86
N ASN A 101 -5.37 11.70 -16.43
CA ASN A 101 -4.70 11.28 -16.42
C ASN A 101 -4.32 10.57 -16.64
N THR A 102 -4.72 10.74 -17.13
CA THR A 102 -4.39 10.17 -17.17
C THR A 102 -4.15 9.45 -17.58
N VAL A 103 -4.43 9.64 -17.91
CA VAL A 103 -4.18 9.06 -17.99
C VAL A 103 -3.91 8.49 -18.31
N GLU A 104 -4.22 8.75 -18.64
CA GLU A 104 -3.91 8.39 -18.52
C GLU A 104 -3.45 7.82 -18.52
N ARG A 105 -3.69 8.14 -18.98
CA ARG A 105 -3.28 7.81 -18.78
C ARG A 105 -3.15 7.06 -18.81
N GLY A 106 -3.48 7.01 -19.40
CA GLY A 106 -3.37 6.67 -19.10
C GLY A 106 -3.25 6.13 -19.36
N PRO A 107 -3.43 6.26 -19.54
CA PRO A 107 -3.21 6.03 -19.60
C PRO A 107 -3.03 5.73 -19.83
N PRO A 108 -3.33 5.87 -20.01
CA PRO A 108 -3.09 5.88 -19.91
C PRO A 108 -3.03 5.57 -20.02
N PRO A 109 -3.28 5.70 -20.28
CA PRO A 109 -3.21 5.68 -20.17
C PRO A 109 -3.17 5.46 -20.14
#